data_506e75056c1bad54a7215486952121be
#
_entry.id   506e75056c1bad54a7215486952121be
#
_cell.length_a   1.000
_cell.length_b   1.000
_cell.length_c   1.000
_cell.angle_alpha   90.00
_cell.angle_beta   90.00
_cell.angle_gamma   90.00
#
_symmetry.space_group_name_H-M   'P 1'
#
loop_
_entity.id
_entity.type
_entity.pdbx_description
1 polymer ?
#
loop_
_entity_poly.entity_id
_entity_poly.type
_entity_poly.pdbx_seq_one_letter_code
_entity_poly.pdbx_strand_id
1 'polypeptide(L)'
;MNGEIRLIPYVTNEQIMDVNELPEGIKVIKAPEMWAKGVKGKNIKVAVLDTGCDTSHPDLKNQIIGGKNFTDDDGGKEDAISDYNGHGTHVAGTIAANDSNGGIAGVAPEASLLIVKVLGGENGSGQYEWIINGINYAVEQKVDIISMSLGGPSDVPELEEAVKNAVKNGVLVVCAAGNEGDGDERTEELSYPAAYNEVIAVGSVSVARELSEFSNANKEIDLVAPGENILSTLPNK
;
A
#
# COMPACT_ATOMS: atom_id res chain seq x y z
N MET A 1 -14.66 -5.36 -19.66
CA MET A 1 -14.06 -4.05 -19.29
C MET A 1 -12.58 -4.12 -19.62
N ASN A 2 -12.14 -3.36 -20.62
CA ASN A 2 -10.74 -3.36 -21.09
C ASN A 2 -10.02 -2.13 -20.52
N GLY A 3 -9.81 -2.12 -19.22
CA GLY A 3 -8.99 -1.10 -18.57
C GLY A 3 -7.93 -1.78 -17.71
N GLU A 4 -6.70 -1.33 -17.83
CA GLU A 4 -5.58 -1.79 -17.03
C GLU A 4 -5.36 -0.83 -15.87
N ILE A 5 -5.27 -1.34 -14.68
CA ILE A 5 -4.84 -0.61 -13.49
C ILE A 5 -3.39 -1.01 -13.20
N ARG A 6 -2.60 -0.07 -12.68
CA ARG A 6 -1.16 -0.29 -12.52
C ARG A 6 -0.70 0.13 -11.14
N LEU A 7 0.48 -0.36 -10.78
CA LEU A 7 1.28 0.28 -9.75
C LEU A 7 1.49 1.75 -10.12
N ILE A 8 1.38 2.59 -9.12
CA ILE A 8 1.85 3.97 -9.22
C ILE A 8 3.36 3.91 -9.50
N PRO A 9 3.87 4.54 -10.58
CA PRO A 9 5.27 4.44 -10.98
C PRO A 9 6.22 4.75 -9.82
N TYR A 10 7.21 3.92 -9.59
CA TYR A 10 8.19 4.09 -8.50
C TYR A 10 9.58 3.66 -8.96
N VAL A 11 10.60 4.11 -8.24
CA VAL A 11 12.00 3.72 -8.47
C VAL A 11 12.55 3.15 -7.17
N THR A 12 13.09 1.95 -7.22
CA THR A 12 13.82 1.35 -6.09
C THR A 12 15.31 1.59 -6.24
N ASN A 13 15.94 2.08 -5.17
CA ASN A 13 17.39 2.06 -5.02
C ASN A 13 17.73 1.01 -3.97
N GLU A 14 18.38 -0.08 -4.40
CA GLU A 14 18.90 -1.07 -3.46
C GLU A 14 20.09 -0.46 -2.68
N GLN A 15 19.85 0.02 -1.48
CA GLN A 15 20.90 0.38 -0.54
C GLN A 15 20.84 -0.60 0.63
N ILE A 16 21.94 -1.32 0.85
CA ILE A 16 22.15 -2.06 2.08
C ILE A 16 22.54 -1.04 3.14
N MET A 17 21.56 -0.65 3.98
CA MET A 17 21.81 0.24 5.11
C MET A 17 22.11 -0.57 6.38
N ASP A 18 22.86 0.04 7.30
CA ASP A 18 23.17 -0.57 8.58
C ASP A 18 21.89 -0.77 9.42
N VAL A 19 21.64 -1.97 9.84
CA VAL A 19 20.36 -2.59 10.21
C VAL A 19 19.69 -2.09 11.50
N ASN A 20 19.97 -0.90 11.98
CA ASN A 20 19.37 -0.38 13.23
C ASN A 20 18.84 1.06 13.07
N GLU A 21 18.54 1.49 11.86
CA GLU A 21 18.09 2.85 11.67
C GLU A 21 16.58 2.93 11.45
N LEU A 22 15.91 3.72 12.30
CA LEU A 22 14.50 4.01 12.13
C LEU A 22 14.31 4.88 10.87
N PRO A 23 13.47 4.44 9.89
CA PRO A 23 13.23 5.20 8.68
C PRO A 23 12.81 6.65 8.97
N GLU A 24 13.38 7.61 8.24
CA GLU A 24 13.11 9.04 8.47
C GLU A 24 11.63 9.39 8.32
N GLY A 25 10.92 8.80 7.36
CA GLY A 25 9.47 9.01 7.18
C GLY A 25 8.68 8.70 8.46
N ILE A 26 9.07 7.64 9.18
CA ILE A 26 8.43 7.25 10.45
C ILE A 26 8.63 8.30 11.54
N LYS A 27 9.80 8.96 11.57
CA LYS A 27 10.08 10.07 12.50
C LYS A 27 9.26 11.30 12.13
N VAL A 28 9.16 11.63 10.84
CA VAL A 28 8.40 12.79 10.33
C VAL A 28 6.92 12.73 10.72
N ILE A 29 6.30 11.54 10.63
CA ILE A 29 4.89 11.33 11.02
C ILE A 29 4.71 11.11 12.52
N LYS A 30 5.81 11.13 13.31
CA LYS A 30 5.82 10.99 14.77
C LYS A 30 5.29 9.65 15.28
N ALA A 31 5.47 8.57 14.52
CA ALA A 31 5.07 7.23 14.95
C ALA A 31 5.70 6.83 16.31
N PRO A 32 6.98 7.13 16.64
CA PRO A 32 7.54 6.83 17.95
C PRO A 32 6.78 7.46 19.13
N GLU A 33 6.17 8.63 18.94
CA GLU A 33 5.34 9.26 19.98
C GLU A 33 4.06 8.44 20.26
N MET A 34 3.51 7.79 19.23
CA MET A 34 2.36 6.89 19.37
C MET A 34 2.78 5.55 19.99
N TRP A 35 3.95 5.02 19.60
CA TRP A 35 4.49 3.80 20.21
C TRP A 35 4.75 3.95 21.70
N ALA A 36 5.25 5.11 22.12
CA ALA A 36 5.46 5.41 23.55
C ALA A 36 4.14 5.41 24.35
N LYS A 37 3.00 5.60 23.68
CA LYS A 37 1.65 5.49 24.26
C LYS A 37 1.06 4.07 24.17
N GLY A 38 1.84 3.10 23.65
CA GLY A 38 1.38 1.73 23.43
C GLY A 38 0.56 1.52 22.16
N VAL A 39 0.48 2.52 21.26
CA VAL A 39 -0.28 2.45 20.01
C VAL A 39 0.66 2.02 18.89
N LYS A 40 0.63 0.73 18.53
CA LYS A 40 1.50 0.08 17.54
C LYS A 40 0.73 -0.76 16.51
N GLY A 41 -0.58 -0.61 16.42
CA GLY A 41 -1.44 -1.36 15.51
C GLY A 41 -1.89 -2.73 16.03
N LYS A 42 -1.70 -3.04 17.32
CA LYS A 42 -2.13 -4.32 17.89
C LYS A 42 -3.62 -4.56 17.72
N ASN A 43 -3.97 -5.75 17.21
CA ASN A 43 -5.34 -6.19 16.87
C ASN A 43 -5.97 -5.46 15.67
N ILE A 44 -5.21 -4.67 14.93
CA ILE A 44 -5.64 -4.07 13.67
C ILE A 44 -5.21 -4.96 12.52
N LYS A 45 -6.14 -5.25 11.61
CA LYS A 45 -5.90 -6.00 10.37
C LYS A 45 -5.86 -5.05 9.20
N VAL A 46 -4.76 -5.08 8.44
CA VAL A 46 -4.59 -4.30 7.22
C VAL A 46 -4.51 -5.23 6.03
N ALA A 47 -5.41 -5.10 5.07
CA ALA A 47 -5.29 -5.75 3.77
C ALA A 47 -4.38 -4.89 2.87
N VAL A 48 -3.31 -5.50 2.36
CA VAL A 48 -2.41 -4.89 1.39
C VAL A 48 -2.78 -5.43 0.01
N LEU A 49 -3.46 -4.61 -0.80
CA LEU A 49 -3.83 -4.94 -2.17
C LEU A 49 -2.72 -4.46 -3.10
N ASP A 50 -1.85 -5.39 -3.54
CA ASP A 50 -0.60 -5.06 -4.21
C ASP A 50 -0.07 -6.24 -5.05
N THR A 51 1.24 -6.29 -5.32
CA THR A 51 1.93 -7.32 -6.12
C THR A 51 2.20 -8.64 -5.38
N GLY A 52 1.77 -8.78 -4.15
CA GLY A 52 2.07 -9.90 -3.26
C GLY A 52 3.04 -9.51 -2.17
N CYS A 53 3.68 -10.49 -1.53
CA CYS A 53 4.66 -10.25 -0.47
C CYS A 53 5.64 -11.43 -0.34
N ASP A 54 6.89 -11.16 0.02
CA ASP A 54 7.80 -12.19 0.54
C ASP A 54 7.37 -12.56 1.96
N THR A 55 6.58 -13.61 2.07
CA THR A 55 6.05 -14.10 3.36
C THR A 55 7.12 -14.73 4.25
N SER A 56 8.32 -14.94 3.73
CA SER A 56 9.46 -15.49 4.48
C SER A 56 10.36 -14.41 5.06
N HIS A 57 10.15 -13.14 4.65
CA HIS A 57 10.98 -12.01 5.10
C HIS A 57 11.02 -11.94 6.65
N PRO A 58 12.22 -11.89 7.27
CA PRO A 58 12.35 -11.97 8.73
C PRO A 58 11.54 -10.92 9.49
N ASP A 59 11.42 -9.70 8.94
CA ASP A 59 10.72 -8.59 9.58
C ASP A 59 9.21 -8.60 9.31
N LEU A 60 8.70 -9.47 8.42
CA LEU A 60 7.29 -9.51 8.02
C LEU A 60 6.56 -10.80 8.39
N LYS A 61 7.25 -11.94 8.42
CA LYS A 61 6.64 -13.26 8.54
C LYS A 61 5.70 -13.44 9.74
N ASN A 62 5.94 -12.69 10.82
CA ASN A 62 5.14 -12.79 12.05
C ASN A 62 3.90 -11.88 12.00
N GLN A 63 3.86 -10.91 11.10
CA GLN A 63 2.73 -9.99 10.89
C GLN A 63 1.73 -10.51 9.88
N ILE A 64 2.15 -11.41 8.97
CA ILE A 64 1.29 -11.93 7.89
C ILE A 64 0.36 -13.00 8.44
N ILE A 65 -0.95 -12.77 8.34
CA ILE A 65 -2.01 -13.68 8.83
C ILE A 65 -2.64 -14.53 7.73
N GLY A 66 -2.25 -14.33 6.47
CA GLY A 66 -2.74 -15.05 5.30
C GLY A 66 -2.79 -14.16 4.08
N GLY A 67 -3.42 -14.65 3.04
CA GLY A 67 -3.59 -13.88 1.81
C GLY A 67 -4.29 -14.66 0.72
N LYS A 68 -4.52 -14.00 -0.42
CA LYS A 68 -5.11 -14.59 -1.61
C LYS A 68 -4.57 -13.93 -2.88
N ASN A 69 -4.34 -14.74 -3.90
CA ASN A 69 -3.98 -14.31 -5.24
C ASN A 69 -5.21 -14.26 -6.14
N PHE A 70 -5.41 -13.13 -6.80
CA PHE A 70 -6.46 -12.90 -7.80
C PHE A 70 -5.91 -12.77 -9.22
N THR A 71 -4.58 -12.84 -9.37
CA THR A 71 -3.90 -12.70 -10.66
C THR A 71 -3.71 -14.05 -11.35
N ASP A 72 -3.24 -14.00 -12.58
CA ASP A 72 -2.88 -15.20 -13.35
C ASP A 72 -1.48 -15.75 -13.01
N ASP A 73 -0.74 -15.07 -12.14
CA ASP A 73 0.57 -15.54 -11.67
C ASP A 73 0.43 -16.91 -11.00
N ASP A 74 1.46 -17.73 -11.12
CA ASP A 74 1.49 -19.11 -10.61
C ASP A 74 0.33 -20.00 -11.12
N GLY A 75 -0.19 -19.67 -12.30
CA GLY A 75 -1.33 -20.36 -12.90
C GLY A 75 -2.63 -20.10 -12.16
N GLY A 76 -2.77 -18.95 -11.52
CA GLY A 76 -3.96 -18.54 -10.80
C GLY A 76 -4.21 -19.28 -9.49
N LYS A 77 -3.16 -19.87 -8.87
CA LYS A 77 -3.31 -20.52 -7.56
C LYS A 77 -3.62 -19.49 -6.49
N GLU A 78 -4.73 -19.65 -5.81
CA GLU A 78 -5.26 -18.69 -4.84
C GLU A 78 -4.34 -18.48 -3.63
N ASP A 79 -3.52 -19.44 -3.26
CA ASP A 79 -2.58 -19.38 -2.13
C ASP A 79 -1.17 -18.87 -2.51
N ALA A 80 -0.92 -18.63 -3.81
CA ALA A 80 0.35 -18.17 -4.31
C ALA A 80 0.42 -16.64 -4.27
N ILE A 81 0.85 -16.08 -3.16
CA ILE A 81 0.93 -14.63 -2.90
C ILE A 81 2.37 -14.08 -2.99
N SER A 82 3.26 -14.81 -3.65
CA SER A 82 4.66 -14.38 -3.85
C SER A 82 4.74 -13.06 -4.62
N ASP A 83 5.70 -12.24 -4.25
CA ASP A 83 5.96 -10.93 -4.85
C ASP A 83 7.11 -11.03 -5.87
N TYR A 84 6.79 -10.91 -7.16
CA TYR A 84 7.76 -10.95 -8.26
C TYR A 84 8.24 -9.56 -8.68
N ASN A 85 7.61 -8.52 -8.15
CA ASN A 85 7.92 -7.13 -8.45
C ASN A 85 8.76 -6.46 -7.35
N GLY A 86 8.40 -6.69 -6.09
CA GLY A 86 9.04 -6.12 -4.90
C GLY A 86 8.23 -5.01 -4.23
N HIS A 87 7.26 -4.42 -4.94
CA HIS A 87 6.50 -3.28 -4.42
C HIS A 87 5.61 -3.67 -3.23
N GLY A 88 4.87 -4.77 -3.32
CA GLY A 88 3.98 -5.20 -2.24
C GLY A 88 4.74 -5.56 -0.95
N THR A 89 5.94 -6.16 -1.08
CA THR A 89 6.82 -6.40 0.06
C THR A 89 7.30 -5.10 0.69
N HIS A 90 7.60 -4.09 -0.13
CA HIS A 90 8.02 -2.78 0.34
C HIS A 90 6.87 -2.07 1.07
N VAL A 91 5.67 -2.08 0.52
CA VAL A 91 4.46 -1.52 1.16
C VAL A 91 4.16 -2.22 2.48
N ALA A 92 4.20 -3.55 2.50
CA ALA A 92 3.99 -4.34 3.71
C ALA A 92 4.99 -3.96 4.83
N GLY A 93 6.27 -3.77 4.48
CA GLY A 93 7.30 -3.32 5.41
C GLY A 93 7.06 -1.93 5.95
N THR A 94 6.70 -0.99 5.09
CA THR A 94 6.35 0.37 5.50
C THR A 94 5.20 0.39 6.51
N ILE A 95 4.22 -0.50 6.35
CA ILE A 95 3.09 -0.62 7.27
C ILE A 95 3.50 -1.30 8.58
N ALA A 96 4.10 -2.50 8.53
CA ALA A 96 4.17 -3.36 9.71
C ALA A 96 5.46 -4.16 9.87
N ALA A 97 6.58 -3.77 9.24
CA ALA A 97 7.85 -4.41 9.54
C ALA A 97 8.14 -4.33 11.04
N ASN A 98 8.66 -5.44 11.60
CA ASN A 98 8.94 -5.54 13.03
C ASN A 98 10.43 -5.81 13.25
N ASP A 99 11.11 -4.85 13.84
CA ASP A 99 12.56 -4.81 14.10
C ASP A 99 13.03 -5.72 15.24
N SER A 100 12.19 -6.62 15.75
CA SER A 100 12.51 -7.46 16.90
C SER A 100 13.81 -8.31 16.75
N ASN A 101 14.30 -8.43 15.51
CA ASN A 101 15.54 -9.14 15.18
C ASN A 101 16.65 -8.20 14.64
N GLY A 102 16.54 -6.89 14.81
CA GLY A 102 17.51 -5.91 14.32
C GLY A 102 17.31 -5.53 12.85
N GLY A 103 16.09 -5.56 12.34
CA GLY A 103 15.68 -5.06 11.02
C GLY A 103 15.14 -3.64 11.07
N ILE A 104 14.16 -3.36 10.22
CA ILE A 104 13.47 -2.07 10.19
C ILE A 104 12.11 -2.16 10.90
N ALA A 105 11.62 -0.99 11.39
CA ALA A 105 10.28 -0.87 11.93
C ALA A 105 9.35 -0.19 10.91
N GLY A 106 8.17 -0.76 10.69
CA GLY A 106 7.06 -0.10 10.02
C GLY A 106 6.31 0.86 10.94
N VAL A 107 5.32 1.57 10.40
CA VAL A 107 4.50 2.53 11.17
C VAL A 107 3.72 1.86 12.30
N ALA A 108 3.20 0.67 12.03
CA ALA A 108 2.35 -0.11 12.94
C ALA A 108 2.90 -1.54 13.13
N PRO A 109 4.04 -1.72 13.83
CA PRO A 109 4.79 -2.99 13.87
C PRO A 109 4.07 -4.14 14.61
N GLU A 110 2.92 -3.89 15.21
CA GLU A 110 2.07 -4.92 15.85
C GLU A 110 0.76 -5.17 15.06
N ALA A 111 0.59 -4.53 13.88
CA ALA A 111 -0.55 -4.80 13.01
C ALA A 111 -0.43 -6.16 12.32
N SER A 112 -1.56 -6.73 11.97
CA SER A 112 -1.65 -7.97 11.20
C SER A 112 -1.90 -7.65 9.73
N LEU A 113 -1.17 -8.29 8.82
CA LEU A 113 -1.25 -8.08 7.37
C LEU A 113 -1.99 -9.22 6.68
N LEU A 114 -3.01 -8.90 5.92
CA LEU A 114 -3.65 -9.79 4.95
C LEU A 114 -3.11 -9.41 3.55
N ILE A 115 -2.38 -10.31 2.91
CA ILE A 115 -1.78 -10.05 1.60
C ILE A 115 -2.77 -10.41 0.50
N VAL A 116 -3.17 -9.42 -0.28
CA VAL A 116 -4.14 -9.60 -1.36
C VAL A 116 -3.45 -9.24 -2.68
N LYS A 117 -2.98 -10.27 -3.38
CA LYS A 117 -2.28 -10.08 -4.64
C LYS A 117 -3.29 -9.81 -5.76
N VAL A 118 -3.32 -8.56 -6.20
CA VAL A 118 -4.21 -8.05 -7.26
C VAL A 118 -3.45 -7.48 -8.45
N LEU A 119 -2.13 -7.38 -8.33
CA LEU A 119 -1.22 -6.97 -9.39
C LEU A 119 -0.23 -8.09 -9.68
N GLY A 120 -0.05 -8.42 -10.95
CA GLY A 120 0.76 -9.55 -11.39
C GLY A 120 1.96 -9.16 -12.22
N GLY A 121 2.83 -10.16 -12.43
CA GLY A 121 4.04 -10.04 -13.22
C GLY A 121 5.09 -9.09 -12.63
N GLU A 122 6.21 -8.97 -13.32
CA GLU A 122 7.30 -8.06 -12.94
C GLU A 122 6.90 -6.58 -13.10
N ASN A 123 5.93 -6.28 -13.95
CA ASN A 123 5.48 -4.92 -14.23
C ASN A 123 4.42 -4.41 -13.23
N GLY A 124 3.88 -5.27 -12.38
CA GLY A 124 2.87 -4.89 -11.39
C GLY A 124 1.60 -4.32 -12.04
N SER A 125 1.06 -4.99 -13.05
CA SER A 125 -0.20 -4.62 -13.68
C SER A 125 -1.35 -5.51 -13.22
N GLY A 126 -2.58 -5.00 -13.28
CA GLY A 126 -3.77 -5.73 -12.88
C GLY A 126 -5.01 -5.35 -13.68
N GLN A 127 -6.02 -6.18 -13.55
CA GLN A 127 -7.35 -5.92 -14.11
C GLN A 127 -8.25 -5.35 -13.02
N TYR A 128 -9.17 -4.49 -13.39
CA TYR A 128 -10.15 -3.94 -12.44
C TYR A 128 -10.92 -5.02 -11.69
N GLU A 129 -11.23 -6.13 -12.37
CA GLU A 129 -11.91 -7.28 -11.76
C GLU A 129 -11.10 -7.89 -10.60
N TRP A 130 -9.77 -8.00 -10.74
CA TRP A 130 -8.92 -8.54 -9.67
C TRP A 130 -8.93 -7.64 -8.44
N ILE A 131 -8.93 -6.32 -8.65
CA ILE A 131 -8.95 -5.35 -7.56
C ILE A 131 -10.30 -5.34 -6.87
N ILE A 132 -11.41 -5.34 -7.63
CA ILE A 132 -12.77 -5.43 -7.10
C ILE A 132 -12.93 -6.70 -6.25
N ASN A 133 -12.48 -7.85 -6.77
CA ASN A 133 -12.51 -9.11 -6.05
C ASN A 133 -11.64 -9.07 -4.79
N GLY A 134 -10.47 -8.44 -4.86
CA GLY A 134 -9.57 -8.22 -3.71
C GLY A 134 -10.21 -7.36 -2.62
N ILE A 135 -10.88 -6.26 -2.99
CA ILE A 135 -11.61 -5.40 -2.04
C ILE A 135 -12.72 -6.20 -1.35
N ASN A 136 -13.55 -6.92 -2.12
CA ASN A 136 -14.63 -7.73 -1.58
C ASN A 136 -14.10 -8.82 -0.64
N TYR A 137 -13.02 -9.50 -1.01
CA TYR A 137 -12.36 -10.49 -0.16
C TYR A 137 -11.86 -9.87 1.16
N ALA A 138 -11.23 -8.70 1.12
CA ALA A 138 -10.79 -8.01 2.32
C ALA A 138 -11.95 -7.70 3.27
N VAL A 139 -13.09 -7.27 2.74
CA VAL A 139 -14.33 -7.05 3.52
C VAL A 139 -14.83 -8.35 4.16
N GLU A 140 -14.85 -9.46 3.42
CA GLU A 140 -15.24 -10.79 3.93
C GLU A 140 -14.32 -11.26 5.06
N GLN A 141 -13.01 -10.94 4.97
CA GLN A 141 -12.02 -11.25 6.01
C GLN A 141 -12.09 -10.32 7.22
N LYS A 142 -13.00 -9.34 7.20
CA LYS A 142 -13.23 -8.38 8.29
C LYS A 142 -11.94 -7.66 8.69
N VAL A 143 -11.27 -7.10 7.70
CA VAL A 143 -10.13 -6.21 7.93
C VAL A 143 -10.61 -4.84 8.41
N ASP A 144 -9.76 -4.12 9.11
CA ASP A 144 -10.04 -2.76 9.57
C ASP A 144 -9.67 -1.72 8.52
N ILE A 145 -8.62 -2.01 7.74
CA ILE A 145 -8.06 -1.09 6.75
C ILE A 145 -7.76 -1.85 5.46
N ILE A 146 -8.05 -1.24 4.32
CA ILE A 146 -7.56 -1.61 2.99
C ILE A 146 -6.55 -0.56 2.55
N SER A 147 -5.33 -0.98 2.18
CA SER A 147 -4.28 -0.13 1.63
C SER A 147 -4.05 -0.47 0.17
N MET A 148 -4.12 0.53 -0.71
CA MET A 148 -3.94 0.38 -2.16
C MET A 148 -2.96 1.43 -2.69
N SER A 149 -1.74 0.98 -3.06
CA SER A 149 -0.72 1.81 -3.72
C SER A 149 -0.75 1.57 -5.23
N LEU A 150 -1.93 1.68 -5.81
CA LEU A 150 -2.24 1.42 -7.21
C LEU A 150 -3.26 2.44 -7.73
N GLY A 151 -3.30 2.63 -9.04
CA GLY A 151 -4.25 3.54 -9.63
C GLY A 151 -4.34 3.42 -11.14
N GLY A 152 -5.36 4.07 -11.67
CA GLY A 152 -5.61 4.16 -13.10
C GLY A 152 -6.48 5.38 -13.45
N PRO A 153 -6.49 5.80 -14.71
CA PRO A 153 -7.15 7.03 -15.11
C PRO A 153 -8.68 6.90 -15.29
N SER A 154 -9.21 5.68 -15.19
CA SER A 154 -10.61 5.43 -15.52
C SER A 154 -11.48 5.35 -14.26
N ASP A 155 -12.54 6.15 -14.27
CA ASP A 155 -13.66 5.99 -13.34
C ASP A 155 -14.46 4.74 -13.72
N VAL A 156 -14.46 3.73 -12.84
CA VAL A 156 -15.13 2.44 -13.07
C VAL A 156 -16.21 2.24 -12.01
N PRO A 157 -17.49 2.28 -12.40
CA PRO A 157 -18.61 2.22 -11.45
C PRO A 157 -18.58 1.00 -10.51
N GLU A 158 -18.14 -0.15 -11.02
CA GLU A 158 -18.05 -1.38 -10.21
C GLU A 158 -16.94 -1.31 -9.16
N LEU A 159 -15.84 -0.58 -9.46
CA LEU A 159 -14.79 -0.32 -8.48
C LEU A 159 -15.28 0.66 -7.40
N GLU A 160 -15.97 1.72 -7.79
CA GLU A 160 -16.58 2.67 -6.87
C GLU A 160 -17.58 1.97 -5.92
N GLU A 161 -18.42 1.09 -6.46
CA GLU A 161 -19.37 0.32 -5.66
C GLU A 161 -18.67 -0.62 -4.66
N ALA A 162 -17.58 -1.26 -5.06
CA ALA A 162 -16.79 -2.11 -4.15
C ALA A 162 -16.18 -1.28 -3.00
N VAL A 163 -15.66 -0.09 -3.29
CA VAL A 163 -15.15 0.86 -2.28
C VAL A 163 -16.26 1.30 -1.34
N LYS A 164 -17.41 1.72 -1.86
CA LYS A 164 -18.60 2.10 -1.07
C LYS A 164 -19.05 0.97 -0.15
N ASN A 165 -19.06 -0.26 -0.67
CA ASN A 165 -19.38 -1.43 0.12
C ASN A 165 -18.39 -1.67 1.26
N ALA A 166 -17.08 -1.50 1.03
CA ALA A 166 -16.06 -1.63 2.06
C ALA A 166 -16.26 -0.60 3.18
N VAL A 167 -16.43 0.67 2.83
CA VAL A 167 -16.67 1.75 3.80
C VAL A 167 -17.98 1.54 4.57
N LYS A 168 -19.06 1.13 3.90
CA LYS A 168 -20.33 0.78 4.55
C LYS A 168 -20.19 -0.35 5.57
N ASN A 169 -19.26 -1.27 5.37
CA ASN A 169 -18.94 -2.34 6.32
C ASN A 169 -17.93 -1.91 7.41
N GLY A 170 -17.59 -0.64 7.49
CA GLY A 170 -16.70 -0.08 8.51
C GLY A 170 -15.23 -0.22 8.24
N VAL A 171 -14.84 -0.55 6.99
CA VAL A 171 -13.44 -0.66 6.58
C VAL A 171 -12.95 0.71 6.08
N LEU A 172 -11.81 1.17 6.58
CA LEU A 172 -11.14 2.34 6.04
C LEU A 172 -10.42 1.97 4.74
N VAL A 173 -10.64 2.72 3.67
CA VAL A 173 -9.96 2.54 2.38
C VAL A 173 -8.97 3.67 2.19
N VAL A 174 -7.68 3.35 2.08
CA VAL A 174 -6.58 4.30 1.95
C VAL A 174 -5.86 4.05 0.63
N CYS A 175 -5.73 5.07 -0.20
CA CYS A 175 -5.11 4.98 -1.52
C CYS A 175 -4.05 6.05 -1.73
N ALA A 176 -3.01 5.71 -2.45
CA ALA A 176 -2.07 6.71 -2.96
C ALA A 176 -2.74 7.55 -4.05
N ALA A 177 -2.53 8.87 -4.00
CA ALA A 177 -3.17 9.83 -4.91
C ALA A 177 -2.73 9.71 -6.37
N GLY A 178 -1.55 9.13 -6.62
CA GLY A 178 -0.93 8.98 -7.93
C GLY A 178 0.42 9.68 -8.04
N ASN A 179 1.18 9.33 -9.09
CA ASN A 179 2.51 9.88 -9.37
C ASN A 179 2.59 10.47 -10.79
N GLU A 180 1.47 10.99 -11.28
CA GLU A 180 1.35 11.64 -12.59
C GLU A 180 1.47 13.16 -12.49
N GLY A 181 1.79 13.70 -11.30
CA GLY A 181 1.96 15.13 -11.06
C GLY A 181 3.07 15.74 -11.90
N ASP A 182 2.92 17.03 -12.21
CA ASP A 182 3.86 17.83 -12.99
C ASP A 182 4.56 18.93 -12.17
N GLY A 183 4.33 18.93 -10.84
CA GLY A 183 4.85 19.93 -9.91
C GLY A 183 4.03 21.24 -9.89
N ASP A 184 2.94 21.32 -10.62
CA ASP A 184 2.01 22.48 -10.61
C ASP A 184 0.72 22.11 -9.86
N GLU A 185 0.57 22.59 -8.62
CA GLU A 185 -0.61 22.33 -7.80
C GLU A 185 -1.94 22.89 -8.35
N ARG A 186 -1.89 23.61 -9.48
CA ARG A 186 -3.08 24.15 -10.17
C ARG A 186 -3.61 23.23 -11.25
N THR A 187 -2.83 22.24 -11.68
CA THR A 187 -3.29 21.16 -12.56
C THR A 187 -3.94 20.07 -11.73
N GLU A 188 -4.98 19.44 -12.26
CA GLU A 188 -5.66 18.34 -11.55
C GLU A 188 -5.30 17.01 -12.22
N GLU A 189 -4.56 16.16 -11.51
CA GLU A 189 -4.36 14.77 -11.92
C GLU A 189 -5.21 13.87 -11.05
N LEU A 190 -6.15 13.15 -11.68
CA LEU A 190 -7.02 12.20 -11.00
C LEU A 190 -6.59 10.76 -11.25
N SER A 191 -6.53 9.97 -10.21
CA SER A 191 -6.27 8.54 -10.26
C SER A 191 -7.32 7.80 -9.43
N TYR A 192 -7.87 6.71 -9.96
CA TYR A 192 -8.88 5.90 -9.27
C TYR A 192 -8.26 4.61 -8.76
N PRO A 193 -8.62 4.18 -7.52
CA PRO A 193 -9.76 4.61 -6.70
C PRO A 193 -9.52 5.83 -5.81
N ALA A 194 -8.33 6.45 -5.77
CA ALA A 194 -8.04 7.57 -4.86
C ALA A 194 -9.00 8.76 -5.02
N ALA A 195 -9.52 9.00 -6.23
CA ALA A 195 -10.44 10.11 -6.50
C ALA A 195 -11.90 9.87 -6.05
N TYR A 196 -12.23 8.71 -5.47
CA TYR A 196 -13.57 8.50 -4.91
C TYR A 196 -13.72 9.15 -3.54
N ASN A 197 -14.87 9.77 -3.28
CA ASN A 197 -15.15 10.50 -2.03
C ASN A 197 -15.06 9.64 -0.74
N GLU A 198 -15.21 8.33 -0.87
CA GLU A 198 -15.19 7.39 0.26
C GLU A 198 -13.77 6.96 0.65
N VAL A 199 -12.78 7.29 -0.15
CA VAL A 199 -11.38 6.91 0.03
C VAL A 199 -10.63 7.99 0.81
N ILE A 200 -9.68 7.60 1.61
CA ILE A 200 -8.66 8.49 2.17
C ILE A 200 -7.52 8.57 1.15
N ALA A 201 -7.47 9.63 0.37
CA ALA A 201 -6.45 9.85 -0.63
C ALA A 201 -5.20 10.48 -0.03
N VAL A 202 -4.02 9.91 -0.31
CA VAL A 202 -2.75 10.32 0.28
C VAL A 202 -1.77 10.74 -0.81
N GLY A 203 -1.40 12.02 -0.82
CA GLY A 203 -0.36 12.59 -1.66
C GLY A 203 1.04 12.41 -1.05
N SER A 204 2.07 12.69 -1.86
CA SER A 204 3.48 12.53 -1.46
C SER A 204 4.14 13.86 -1.11
N VAL A 205 4.93 13.83 -0.04
CA VAL A 205 5.85 14.91 0.34
C VAL A 205 7.23 14.34 0.63
N SER A 206 8.25 15.20 0.54
CA SER A 206 9.60 14.91 1.03
C SER A 206 9.65 14.87 2.56
N VAL A 207 10.77 14.42 3.14
CA VAL A 207 11.02 14.51 4.59
C VAL A 207 11.06 15.95 5.10
N ALA A 208 11.33 16.92 4.21
CA ALA A 208 11.25 18.36 4.51
C ALA A 208 9.80 18.89 4.49
N ARG A 209 8.82 18.03 4.15
CA ARG A 209 7.40 18.37 4.00
C ARG A 209 7.11 19.29 2.82
N GLU A 210 7.92 19.24 1.80
CA GLU A 210 7.69 19.89 0.52
C GLU A 210 6.93 18.91 -0.38
N LEU A 211 6.01 19.40 -1.22
CA LEU A 211 5.26 18.56 -2.14
C LEU A 211 6.23 17.87 -3.10
N SER A 212 6.10 16.55 -3.25
CA SER A 212 6.88 15.81 -4.23
C SER A 212 6.46 16.20 -5.64
N GLU A 213 7.41 16.46 -6.52
CA GLU A 213 7.16 16.93 -7.90
C GLU A 213 6.24 15.99 -8.68
N PHE A 214 6.34 14.68 -8.41
CA PHE A 214 5.51 13.64 -9.05
C PHE A 214 4.13 13.45 -8.41
N SER A 215 3.88 14.02 -7.22
CA SER A 215 2.60 13.78 -6.54
C SER A 215 1.45 14.41 -7.29
N ASN A 216 0.40 13.63 -7.54
CA ASN A 216 -0.84 14.18 -8.06
C ASN A 216 -1.34 15.31 -7.16
N ALA A 217 -1.92 16.33 -7.77
CA ALA A 217 -2.56 17.46 -7.12
C ALA A 217 -4.03 17.52 -7.56
N ASN A 218 -4.95 17.46 -6.61
CA ASN A 218 -6.38 17.58 -6.84
C ASN A 218 -7.11 17.85 -5.52
N LYS A 219 -8.39 18.17 -5.61
CA LYS A 219 -9.24 18.52 -4.45
C LYS A 219 -9.68 17.31 -3.61
N GLU A 220 -9.47 16.09 -4.10
CA GLU A 220 -9.86 14.85 -3.41
C GLU A 220 -8.74 14.34 -2.48
N ILE A 221 -7.57 14.98 -2.44
CA ILE A 221 -6.47 14.59 -1.55
C ILE A 221 -6.78 15.04 -0.13
N ASP A 222 -6.88 14.08 0.79
CA ASP A 222 -7.17 14.32 2.21
C ASP A 222 -5.93 14.59 3.05
N LEU A 223 -4.84 13.88 2.74
CA LEU A 223 -3.61 13.87 3.53
C LEU A 223 -2.38 13.84 2.62
N VAL A 224 -1.24 14.20 3.20
CA VAL A 224 0.07 13.97 2.59
C VAL A 224 0.97 13.22 3.56
N ALA A 225 1.86 12.38 3.01
CA ALA A 225 2.82 11.61 3.79
C ALA A 225 4.18 11.58 3.09
N PRO A 226 5.29 11.33 3.82
CA PRO A 226 6.58 11.10 3.19
C PRO A 226 6.50 9.96 2.16
N GLY A 227 6.86 10.25 0.90
CA GLY A 227 6.84 9.30 -0.20
C GLY A 227 8.15 9.26 -1.00
N GLU A 228 9.18 9.99 -0.57
CA GLU A 228 10.50 10.01 -1.21
C GLU A 228 11.53 9.30 -0.33
N ASN A 229 12.42 8.52 -0.97
CA ASN A 229 13.52 7.82 -0.30
C ASN A 229 13.07 6.97 0.90
N ILE A 230 11.96 6.27 0.75
CA ILE A 230 11.38 5.45 1.80
C ILE A 230 12.18 4.16 1.94
N LEU A 231 12.78 3.98 3.12
CA LEU A 231 13.43 2.72 3.50
C LEU A 231 12.38 1.71 3.94
N SER A 232 12.41 0.51 3.34
CA SER A 232 11.49 -0.58 3.66
C SER A 232 12.08 -1.95 3.30
N THR A 233 11.30 -3.02 3.47
CA THR A 233 11.66 -4.40 3.13
C THR A 233 11.57 -4.65 1.62
N LEU A 234 12.40 -5.54 1.11
CA LEU A 234 12.34 -6.07 -0.26
C LEU A 234 12.37 -7.61 -0.21
N PRO A 235 11.86 -8.30 -1.24
CA PRO A 235 11.97 -9.74 -1.32
C PRO A 235 13.43 -10.21 -1.24
N ASN A 236 13.68 -11.25 -0.46
CA ASN A 236 14.99 -11.91 -0.48
C ASN A 236 15.19 -12.56 -1.86
N LYS A 237 16.29 -12.24 -2.53
CA LYS A 237 16.67 -12.84 -3.82
C LYS A 237 17.32 -14.19 -3.64
#